data_881edaa65aa35555f6399f14ca061f91
#
_entry.id   881edaa65aa35555f6399f14ca061f91
#
_cell.length_a   1.000
_cell.length_b   1.000
_cell.length_c   1.000
_cell.angle_alpha   90.00
_cell.angle_beta   90.00
_cell.angle_gamma   90.00
#
_symmetry.space_group_name_H-M   'P 1'
#
loop_
_entity.id
_entity.type
_entity.pdbx_description
1 polymer ?
#
loop_
_entity_poly.entity_id
_entity_poly.type
_entity_poly.pdbx_seq_one_letter_code
_entity_poly.pdbx_strand_id
1 'polypeptide(L)'
;MGHIKAVCFDLDDTLIKDIHSVMYLSILNDKLDELIEIEREEQERKYDWIEADYLKAELARGVPVTRIKEQFDTILKPIKNVNEVMSMLHEQHIRTILITAGPIQVARVASELWGMDAYDGSLYECENDLFTGRILSHLGDRGKVSALEKFCLKEGIQPSECMAIGDGATDIPLFRYCGTSLGINCGEEVAKEANDVIVTEDLMDILQYIES
;
A
#
# COMPACT_ATOMS: atom_id res chain seq x y z
N MET A 1 12.41 19.16 -14.69
CA MET A 1 11.56 18.50 -13.69
C MET A 1 11.91 19.06 -12.32
N GLY A 2 10.94 19.22 -11.41
CA GLY A 2 11.23 19.63 -10.03
C GLY A 2 11.96 18.53 -9.28
N HIS A 3 12.81 18.89 -8.34
CA HIS A 3 13.50 17.91 -7.50
C HIS A 3 12.49 17.12 -6.65
N ILE A 4 12.49 15.79 -6.73
CA ILE A 4 11.61 14.93 -5.93
C ILE A 4 12.01 15.03 -4.47
N LYS A 5 11.06 15.36 -3.59
CA LYS A 5 11.25 15.47 -2.14
C LYS A 5 10.54 14.39 -1.35
N ALA A 6 9.57 13.72 -1.97
CA ALA A 6 8.88 12.60 -1.35
C ALA A 6 8.51 11.53 -2.37
N VAL A 7 8.54 10.27 -1.93
CA VAL A 7 8.03 9.12 -2.68
C VAL A 7 6.88 8.49 -1.90
N CYS A 8 5.74 8.37 -2.55
CA CYS A 8 4.56 7.68 -2.05
C CYS A 8 4.49 6.29 -2.67
N PHE A 9 4.49 5.27 -1.84
CA PHE A 9 4.41 3.87 -2.26
C PHE A 9 3.04 3.30 -1.94
N ASP A 10 2.50 2.50 -2.85
CA ASP A 10 1.49 1.51 -2.50
C ASP A 10 2.14 0.29 -1.82
N LEU A 11 1.33 -0.59 -1.23
CA LEU A 11 1.79 -1.77 -0.51
C LEU A 11 1.61 -3.05 -1.33
N ASP A 12 0.35 -3.39 -1.59
CA ASP A 12 -0.04 -4.67 -2.17
C ASP A 12 0.36 -4.72 -3.65
N ASP A 13 0.98 -5.81 -4.11
CA ASP A 13 1.56 -6.00 -5.44
C ASP A 13 2.63 -4.97 -5.86
N THR A 14 2.90 -3.98 -5.02
CA THR A 14 3.97 -2.98 -5.17
C THR A 14 5.18 -3.30 -4.31
N LEU A 15 5.06 -3.23 -2.99
CA LEU A 15 6.16 -3.52 -2.04
C LEU A 15 6.10 -4.93 -1.45
N ILE A 16 4.95 -5.59 -1.45
CA ILE A 16 4.78 -7.01 -1.11
C ILE A 16 4.15 -7.74 -2.30
N LYS A 17 4.49 -9.03 -2.47
CA LYS A 17 4.06 -9.83 -3.60
C LYS A 17 3.39 -11.13 -3.14
N ASP A 18 2.61 -11.73 -4.02
CA ASP A 18 1.93 -13.02 -3.87
C ASP A 18 0.82 -13.04 -2.80
N ILE A 19 1.04 -12.39 -1.66
CA ILE A 19 0.11 -12.34 -0.54
C ILE A 19 -0.14 -10.86 -0.21
N HIS A 20 -1.30 -10.34 -0.57
CA HIS A 20 -1.69 -8.98 -0.24
C HIS A 20 -2.15 -8.85 1.24
N SER A 21 -2.21 -7.63 1.73
CA SER A 21 -2.40 -7.31 3.16
C SER A 21 -3.70 -7.89 3.77
N VAL A 22 -4.78 -7.95 2.99
CA VAL A 22 -6.06 -8.54 3.42
C VAL A 22 -5.96 -10.08 3.48
N MET A 23 -5.34 -10.69 2.47
CA MET A 23 -5.07 -12.13 2.45
C MET A 23 -4.18 -12.52 3.64
N TYR A 24 -3.18 -11.69 3.96
CA TYR A 24 -2.33 -11.89 5.13
C TYR A 24 -3.14 -11.99 6.43
N LEU A 25 -4.07 -11.05 6.68
CA LEU A 25 -4.94 -11.11 7.86
C LEU A 25 -5.82 -12.37 7.87
N SER A 26 -6.31 -12.80 6.71
CA SER A 26 -7.12 -14.01 6.59
C SER A 26 -6.31 -15.27 6.88
N ILE A 27 -5.04 -15.33 6.44
CA ILE A 27 -4.11 -16.42 6.79
C ILE A 27 -3.84 -16.45 8.29
N LEU A 28 -3.62 -15.28 8.93
CA LEU A 28 -3.43 -15.20 10.38
C LEU A 28 -4.62 -15.74 11.19
N ASN A 29 -5.79 -15.82 10.60
CA ASN A 29 -7.03 -16.30 11.22
C ASN A 29 -7.49 -17.67 10.70
N ASP A 30 -6.68 -18.37 9.91
CA ASP A 30 -7.03 -19.64 9.26
C ASP A 30 -8.32 -19.54 8.39
N LYS A 31 -8.53 -18.38 7.73
CA LYS A 31 -9.71 -18.01 6.94
C LYS A 31 -9.42 -17.81 5.45
N LEU A 32 -8.39 -18.46 4.93
CA LEU A 32 -8.00 -18.29 3.52
C LEU A 32 -9.06 -18.82 2.55
N ASP A 33 -9.71 -19.95 2.87
CA ASP A 33 -10.72 -20.55 2.01
C ASP A 33 -11.94 -19.64 1.89
N GLU A 34 -12.36 -19.00 3.00
CA GLU A 34 -13.46 -18.02 2.99
C GLU A 34 -13.09 -16.75 2.19
N LEU A 35 -11.83 -16.32 2.25
CA LEU A 35 -11.34 -15.20 1.44
C LEU A 35 -11.45 -15.53 -0.06
N ILE A 36 -10.97 -16.69 -0.47
CA ILE A 36 -11.00 -17.14 -1.87
C ILE A 36 -12.45 -17.15 -2.39
N GLU A 37 -13.41 -17.56 -1.58
CA GLU A 37 -14.83 -17.56 -1.96
C GLU A 37 -15.35 -16.12 -2.14
N ILE A 38 -15.02 -15.17 -1.25
CA ILE A 38 -15.42 -13.76 -1.40
C ILE A 38 -14.80 -13.16 -2.67
N GLU A 39 -13.52 -13.42 -2.94
CA GLU A 39 -12.83 -12.93 -4.14
C GLU A 39 -13.43 -13.51 -5.43
N ARG A 40 -13.84 -14.78 -5.42
CA ARG A 40 -14.56 -15.39 -6.54
C ARG A 40 -15.90 -14.69 -6.77
N GLU A 41 -16.69 -14.44 -5.71
CA GLU A 41 -17.96 -13.75 -5.79
C GLU A 41 -17.81 -12.29 -6.27
N GLU A 42 -16.73 -11.60 -5.89
CA GLU A 42 -16.37 -10.27 -6.39
C GLU A 42 -16.06 -10.31 -7.89
N GLN A 43 -15.28 -11.30 -8.37
CA GLN A 43 -15.01 -11.49 -9.78
C GLN A 43 -16.27 -11.79 -10.60
N GLU A 44 -17.24 -12.51 -10.02
CA GLU A 44 -18.55 -12.76 -10.58
C GLU A 44 -19.47 -11.50 -10.53
N ARG A 45 -18.97 -10.35 -10.00
CA ARG A 45 -19.69 -9.07 -9.84
C ARG A 45 -20.90 -9.16 -8.90
N LYS A 46 -20.86 -10.05 -7.93
CA LYS A 46 -21.90 -10.15 -6.90
C LYS A 46 -21.79 -8.99 -5.90
N TYR A 47 -20.58 -8.49 -5.68
CA TYR A 47 -20.24 -7.33 -4.87
C TYR A 47 -19.36 -6.38 -5.68
N ASP A 48 -19.41 -5.08 -5.37
CA ASP A 48 -18.32 -4.19 -5.78
C ASP A 48 -17.11 -4.39 -4.86
N TRP A 49 -15.95 -3.85 -5.27
CA TRP A 49 -14.69 -4.08 -4.54
C TRP A 49 -14.71 -3.49 -3.11
N ILE A 50 -15.45 -2.38 -2.87
CA ILE A 50 -15.59 -1.79 -1.53
C ILE A 50 -16.47 -2.68 -0.66
N GLU A 51 -17.59 -3.17 -1.19
CA GLU A 51 -18.47 -4.12 -0.49
C GLU A 51 -17.71 -5.41 -0.14
N ALA A 52 -16.91 -5.93 -1.08
CA ALA A 52 -16.06 -7.09 -0.86
C ALA A 52 -15.05 -6.84 0.27
N ASP A 53 -14.43 -5.67 0.34
CA ASP A 53 -13.47 -5.33 1.39
C ASP A 53 -14.11 -5.32 2.79
N TYR A 54 -15.36 -4.88 2.93
CA TYR A 54 -16.08 -4.99 4.20
C TYR A 54 -16.35 -6.45 4.60
N LEU A 55 -16.65 -7.33 3.64
CA LEU A 55 -16.81 -8.76 3.90
C LEU A 55 -15.48 -9.41 4.26
N LYS A 56 -14.40 -9.09 3.55
CA LYS A 56 -13.04 -9.58 3.83
C LYS A 56 -12.56 -9.14 5.21
N ALA A 57 -12.91 -7.93 5.67
CA ALA A 57 -12.52 -7.43 6.98
C ALA A 57 -13.06 -8.31 8.14
N GLU A 58 -14.26 -8.90 7.97
CA GLU A 58 -14.81 -9.85 8.96
C GLU A 58 -13.90 -11.07 9.18
N LEU A 59 -13.12 -11.46 8.17
CA LEU A 59 -12.20 -12.59 8.26
C LEU A 59 -11.04 -12.34 9.23
N ALA A 60 -10.73 -11.07 9.52
CA ALA A 60 -9.72 -10.71 10.51
C ALA A 60 -10.22 -10.72 11.95
N ARG A 61 -11.53 -10.88 12.19
CA ARG A 61 -12.13 -10.83 13.53
C ARG A 61 -11.43 -11.76 14.52
N GLY A 62 -10.96 -11.19 15.64
CA GLY A 62 -10.31 -11.92 16.73
C GLY A 62 -8.80 -12.14 16.53
N VAL A 63 -8.23 -11.72 15.39
CA VAL A 63 -6.77 -11.73 15.21
C VAL A 63 -6.14 -10.68 16.11
N PRO A 64 -5.14 -11.03 16.95
CA PRO A 64 -4.37 -10.04 17.69
C PRO A 64 -3.54 -9.18 16.75
N VAL A 65 -3.55 -7.84 16.96
CA VAL A 65 -2.78 -6.90 16.13
C VAL A 65 -1.28 -7.18 16.20
N THR A 66 -0.79 -7.68 17.33
CA THR A 66 0.62 -8.07 17.53
C THR A 66 1.07 -9.19 16.59
N ARG A 67 0.17 -10.11 16.20
CA ARG A 67 0.50 -11.18 15.23
C ARG A 67 0.96 -10.67 13.88
N ILE A 68 0.55 -9.47 13.46
CA ILE A 68 1.01 -8.86 12.21
C ILE A 68 2.54 -8.78 12.21
N LYS A 69 3.14 -8.21 13.26
CA LYS A 69 4.61 -8.08 13.34
C LYS A 69 5.31 -9.43 13.54
N GLU A 70 4.73 -10.31 14.36
CA GLU A 70 5.30 -11.61 14.68
C GLU A 70 5.43 -12.54 13.47
N GLN A 71 4.50 -12.43 12.50
CA GLN A 71 4.43 -13.31 11.34
C GLN A 71 4.80 -12.63 10.03
N PHE A 72 5.14 -11.34 10.04
CA PHE A 72 5.38 -10.52 8.85
C PHE A 72 6.38 -11.18 7.89
N ASP A 73 7.61 -11.38 8.34
CA ASP A 73 8.69 -11.95 7.51
C ASP A 73 8.53 -13.45 7.22
N THR A 74 7.63 -14.12 7.96
CA THR A 74 7.36 -15.55 7.75
C THR A 74 6.39 -15.78 6.60
N ILE A 75 5.42 -14.88 6.43
CA ILE A 75 4.30 -15.05 5.50
C ILE A 75 4.44 -14.11 4.30
N LEU A 76 4.73 -12.83 4.53
CA LEU A 76 4.82 -11.83 3.47
C LEU A 76 6.18 -11.88 2.77
N LYS A 77 6.17 -11.55 1.47
CA LYS A 77 7.37 -11.49 0.63
C LYS A 77 7.57 -10.06 0.13
N PRO A 78 8.38 -9.26 0.82
CA PRO A 78 8.76 -7.95 0.31
C PRO A 78 9.49 -8.05 -1.03
N ILE A 79 9.32 -7.03 -1.87
CA ILE A 79 10.17 -6.84 -3.05
C ILE A 79 11.64 -6.73 -2.60
N LYS A 80 12.57 -7.23 -3.42
CA LYS A 80 14.01 -7.19 -3.07
C LYS A 80 14.48 -5.77 -2.80
N ASN A 81 15.42 -5.64 -1.87
CA ASN A 81 16.13 -4.40 -1.55
C ASN A 81 15.24 -3.26 -1.04
N VAL A 82 14.05 -3.56 -0.49
CA VAL A 82 13.17 -2.52 0.05
C VAL A 82 13.86 -1.68 1.13
N ASN A 83 14.57 -2.30 2.07
CA ASN A 83 15.26 -1.58 3.14
C ASN A 83 16.41 -0.71 2.62
N GLU A 84 17.18 -1.24 1.67
CA GLU A 84 18.29 -0.55 1.04
C GLU A 84 17.81 0.71 0.30
N VAL A 85 16.72 0.59 -0.45
CA VAL A 85 16.13 1.72 -1.18
C VAL A 85 15.61 2.78 -0.22
N MET A 86 14.88 2.39 0.86
CA MET A 86 14.43 3.37 1.86
C MET A 86 15.60 4.11 2.50
N SER A 87 16.70 3.40 2.82
CA SER A 87 17.90 4.02 3.36
C SER A 87 18.53 5.01 2.37
N MET A 88 18.64 4.65 1.08
CA MET A 88 19.19 5.53 0.04
C MET A 88 18.33 6.78 -0.19
N LEU A 89 17.01 6.66 -0.15
CA LEU A 89 16.10 7.80 -0.24
C LEU A 89 16.28 8.77 0.94
N HIS A 90 16.42 8.25 2.15
CA HIS A 90 16.69 9.06 3.35
C HIS A 90 18.04 9.75 3.31
N GLU A 91 19.09 9.08 2.81
CA GLU A 91 20.43 9.70 2.60
C GLU A 91 20.37 10.89 1.62
N GLN A 92 19.44 10.83 0.65
CA GLN A 92 19.16 11.92 -0.29
C GLN A 92 18.15 12.95 0.25
N HIS A 93 17.74 12.83 1.53
CA HIS A 93 16.71 13.68 2.16
C HIS A 93 15.34 13.59 1.49
N ILE A 94 15.03 12.49 0.83
CA ILE A 94 13.72 12.20 0.23
C ILE A 94 12.86 11.50 1.28
N ARG A 95 11.68 12.06 1.54
CA ARG A 95 10.71 11.49 2.47
C ARG A 95 9.96 10.32 1.84
N THR A 96 9.55 9.38 2.66
CA THR A 96 8.81 8.20 2.21
C THR A 96 7.49 8.04 2.95
N ILE A 97 6.43 7.73 2.21
CA ILE A 97 5.12 7.41 2.78
C ILE A 97 4.53 6.17 2.12
N LEU A 98 3.98 5.28 2.93
CA LEU A 98 3.24 4.10 2.50
C LEU A 98 1.73 4.38 2.57
N ILE A 99 1.01 4.26 1.47
CA ILE A 99 -0.44 4.47 1.43
C ILE A 99 -1.11 3.30 0.72
N THR A 100 -1.92 2.52 1.45
CA THR A 100 -2.62 1.35 0.92
C THR A 100 -4.14 1.46 1.07
N ALA A 101 -4.90 0.87 0.15
CA ALA A 101 -6.33 0.66 0.36
C ALA A 101 -6.61 -0.42 1.42
N GLY A 102 -5.62 -1.27 1.71
CA GLY A 102 -5.67 -2.32 2.72
C GLY A 102 -5.59 -1.82 4.17
N PRO A 103 -5.45 -2.74 5.14
CA PRO A 103 -5.47 -2.43 6.57
C PRO A 103 -4.31 -1.54 7.03
N ILE A 104 -4.61 -0.40 7.64
CA ILE A 104 -3.60 0.54 8.17
C ILE A 104 -2.64 -0.14 9.18
N GLN A 105 -3.09 -1.17 9.90
CA GLN A 105 -2.26 -1.89 10.85
C GLN A 105 -1.13 -2.67 10.17
N VAL A 106 -1.38 -3.19 8.97
CA VAL A 106 -0.33 -3.85 8.16
C VAL A 106 0.62 -2.81 7.60
N ALA A 107 0.09 -1.70 7.05
CA ALA A 107 0.90 -0.57 6.56
C ALA A 107 1.81 0.00 7.67
N ARG A 108 1.30 0.12 8.90
CA ARG A 108 2.10 0.56 10.05
C ARG A 108 3.29 -0.36 10.29
N VAL A 109 3.05 -1.67 10.37
CA VAL A 109 4.12 -2.64 10.63
C VAL A 109 5.15 -2.65 9.50
N ALA A 110 4.71 -2.64 8.24
CA ALA A 110 5.57 -2.54 7.08
C ALA A 110 6.44 -1.27 7.12
N SER A 111 5.82 -0.11 7.36
CA SER A 111 6.50 1.18 7.48
C SER A 111 7.55 1.19 8.61
N GLU A 112 7.21 0.65 9.78
CA GLU A 112 8.15 0.51 10.91
C GLU A 112 9.34 -0.39 10.57
N LEU A 113 9.11 -1.53 9.90
CA LEU A 113 10.16 -2.50 9.55
C LEU A 113 11.10 -1.96 8.47
N TRP A 114 10.59 -1.19 7.52
CA TRP A 114 11.37 -0.63 6.42
C TRP A 114 11.87 0.80 6.68
N GLY A 115 11.57 1.35 7.86
CA GLY A 115 12.04 2.67 8.28
C GLY A 115 11.42 3.83 7.50
N MET A 116 10.19 3.71 6.99
CA MET A 116 9.51 4.78 6.26
C MET A 116 9.03 5.89 7.22
N ASP A 117 8.91 7.13 6.70
CA ASP A 117 8.56 8.31 7.52
C ASP A 117 7.09 8.36 7.93
N ALA A 118 6.20 7.80 7.11
CA ALA A 118 4.75 7.83 7.36
C ALA A 118 4.03 6.65 6.70
N TYR A 119 2.81 6.43 7.14
CA TYR A 119 1.89 5.44 6.55
C TYR A 119 0.43 5.93 6.68
N ASP A 120 -0.42 5.42 5.79
CA ASP A 120 -1.88 5.54 5.90
C ASP A 120 -2.55 4.33 5.23
N GLY A 121 -3.82 4.09 5.55
CA GLY A 121 -4.57 2.95 5.03
C GLY A 121 -6.01 2.94 5.52
N SER A 122 -6.79 1.94 5.10
CA SER A 122 -8.13 1.75 5.63
C SER A 122 -8.09 1.42 7.12
N LEU A 123 -8.87 2.16 7.91
CA LEU A 123 -8.88 2.04 9.36
C LEU A 123 -9.75 0.84 9.76
N TYR A 124 -9.11 -0.28 10.03
CA TYR A 124 -9.75 -1.45 10.61
C TYR A 124 -9.91 -1.25 12.12
N GLU A 125 -11.10 -1.55 12.63
CA GLU A 125 -11.38 -1.39 14.05
C GLU A 125 -10.69 -2.47 14.88
N CYS A 126 -10.10 -2.02 16.00
CA CYS A 126 -9.49 -2.91 16.98
C CYS A 126 -10.00 -2.55 18.38
N GLU A 127 -10.36 -3.57 19.16
CA GLU A 127 -10.73 -3.45 20.56
C GLU A 127 -9.89 -4.44 21.39
N ASN A 128 -9.27 -3.96 22.47
CA ASN A 128 -8.40 -4.78 23.33
C ASN A 128 -7.30 -5.54 22.54
N ASP A 129 -6.69 -4.88 21.57
CA ASP A 129 -5.65 -5.43 20.69
C ASP A 129 -6.13 -6.54 19.74
N LEU A 130 -7.43 -6.69 19.54
CA LEU A 130 -8.02 -7.67 18.61
C LEU A 130 -8.79 -6.93 17.50
N PHE A 131 -8.67 -7.40 16.27
CA PHE A 131 -9.53 -6.94 15.18
C PHE A 131 -10.99 -7.30 15.47
N THR A 132 -11.89 -6.34 15.28
CA THR A 132 -13.34 -6.57 15.44
C THR A 132 -14.03 -7.09 14.18
N GLY A 133 -13.31 -7.11 13.06
CA GLY A 133 -13.86 -7.46 11.75
C GLY A 133 -14.58 -6.30 11.05
N ARG A 134 -14.43 -5.06 11.52
CA ARG A 134 -15.07 -3.88 10.93
C ARG A 134 -14.05 -2.90 10.37
N ILE A 135 -14.42 -2.20 9.30
CA ILE A 135 -13.70 -1.04 8.79
C ILE A 135 -14.43 0.22 9.27
N LEU A 136 -13.75 1.07 10.02
CA LEU A 136 -14.28 2.36 10.48
C LEU A 136 -14.20 3.44 9.41
N SER A 137 -13.15 3.40 8.59
CA SER A 137 -12.94 4.31 7.49
C SER A 137 -12.22 3.58 6.37
N HIS A 138 -12.91 3.38 5.26
CA HIS A 138 -12.32 2.82 4.05
C HIS A 138 -11.63 3.93 3.27
N LEU A 139 -10.42 3.67 2.77
CA LEU A 139 -9.66 4.70 2.06
C LEU A 139 -10.31 5.07 0.71
N GLY A 140 -10.96 4.10 0.05
CA GLY A 140 -11.72 4.33 -1.17
C GLY A 140 -10.90 4.88 -2.33
N ASP A 141 -11.57 5.29 -3.40
CA ASP A 141 -10.92 5.76 -4.63
C ASP A 141 -10.11 7.06 -4.48
N ARG A 142 -10.46 7.91 -3.52
CA ARG A 142 -9.79 9.21 -3.30
C ARG A 142 -9.04 9.33 -1.99
N GLY A 143 -9.11 8.31 -1.16
CA GLY A 143 -8.52 8.34 0.17
C GLY A 143 -6.99 8.41 0.11
N LYS A 144 -6.38 7.74 -0.85
CA LYS A 144 -4.92 7.80 -1.04
C LYS A 144 -4.44 9.23 -1.31
N VAL A 145 -5.16 10.02 -2.12
CA VAL A 145 -4.82 11.43 -2.37
C VAL A 145 -4.94 12.25 -1.10
N SER A 146 -6.03 12.09 -0.34
CA SER A 146 -6.23 12.82 0.92
C SER A 146 -5.17 12.47 1.98
N ALA A 147 -4.69 11.22 2.00
CA ALA A 147 -3.60 10.80 2.86
C ALA A 147 -2.27 11.49 2.47
N LEU A 148 -1.96 11.53 1.18
CA LEU A 148 -0.78 12.23 0.67
C LEU A 148 -0.87 13.74 0.90
N GLU A 149 -2.03 14.36 0.72
CA GLU A 149 -2.25 15.79 1.02
C GLU A 149 -1.91 16.15 2.47
N LYS A 150 -2.39 15.34 3.43
CA LYS A 150 -2.09 15.52 4.85
C LYS A 150 -0.59 15.41 5.13
N PHE A 151 0.06 14.42 4.51
CA PHE A 151 1.50 14.22 4.64
C PHE A 151 2.26 15.42 4.05
N CYS A 152 1.95 15.84 2.82
CA CYS A 152 2.57 16.98 2.16
C CYS A 152 2.43 18.27 2.98
N LEU A 153 1.24 18.52 3.53
CA LEU A 153 0.98 19.69 4.36
C LEU A 153 1.85 19.66 5.64
N LYS A 154 1.97 18.51 6.27
CA LYS A 154 2.78 18.33 7.49
C LYS A 154 4.27 18.53 7.23
N GLU A 155 4.79 18.00 6.12
CA GLU A 155 6.21 18.04 5.77
C GLU A 155 6.62 19.32 5.00
N GLY A 156 5.65 20.15 4.59
CA GLY A 156 5.91 21.36 3.80
C GLY A 156 6.35 21.05 2.36
N ILE A 157 5.88 19.93 1.81
CA ILE A 157 6.20 19.44 0.46
C ILE A 157 5.02 19.75 -0.45
N GLN A 158 5.28 20.15 -1.70
CA GLN A 158 4.23 20.32 -2.70
C GLN A 158 3.94 18.98 -3.40
N PRO A 159 2.69 18.70 -3.81
CA PRO A 159 2.39 17.50 -4.59
C PRO A 159 3.23 17.36 -5.87
N SER A 160 3.58 18.48 -6.50
CA SER A 160 4.47 18.51 -7.67
C SER A 160 5.93 18.08 -7.38
N GLU A 161 6.31 17.98 -6.11
CA GLU A 161 7.59 17.48 -5.62
C GLU A 161 7.51 16.04 -5.12
N CYS A 162 6.34 15.39 -5.32
CA CYS A 162 6.11 13.99 -4.96
C CYS A 162 6.17 13.09 -6.19
N MET A 163 6.65 11.87 -6.00
CA MET A 163 6.52 10.76 -6.93
C MET A 163 5.58 9.70 -6.34
N ALA A 164 4.62 9.23 -7.13
CA ALA A 164 3.76 8.11 -6.75
C ALA A 164 4.22 6.81 -7.43
N ILE A 165 4.29 5.72 -6.67
CA ILE A 165 4.65 4.39 -7.16
C ILE A 165 3.56 3.41 -6.74
N GLY A 166 2.99 2.69 -7.71
CA GLY A 166 1.92 1.73 -7.48
C GLY A 166 1.65 0.86 -8.70
N ASP A 167 0.76 -0.12 -8.54
CA ASP A 167 0.44 -1.12 -9.57
C ASP A 167 -1.04 -1.14 -9.96
N GLY A 168 -1.93 -0.60 -9.10
CA GLY A 168 -3.36 -0.80 -9.16
C GLY A 168 -4.18 0.44 -9.59
N ALA A 169 -5.45 0.21 -9.89
CA ALA A 169 -6.40 1.27 -10.25
C ALA A 169 -6.56 2.33 -9.15
N THR A 170 -6.39 1.93 -7.87
CA THR A 170 -6.46 2.83 -6.72
C THR A 170 -5.30 3.84 -6.65
N ASP A 171 -4.23 3.63 -7.45
CA ASP A 171 -3.07 4.53 -7.53
C ASP A 171 -3.22 5.60 -8.61
N ILE A 172 -4.09 5.39 -9.59
CA ILE A 172 -4.32 6.34 -10.69
C ILE A 172 -4.61 7.76 -10.18
N PRO A 173 -5.45 7.99 -9.15
CA PRO A 173 -5.62 9.32 -8.60
C PRO A 173 -4.33 9.95 -8.05
N LEU A 174 -3.44 9.15 -7.43
CA LEU A 174 -2.12 9.63 -6.99
C LEU A 174 -1.21 9.95 -8.17
N PHE A 175 -1.21 9.14 -9.22
CA PHE A 175 -0.43 9.37 -10.44
C PHE A 175 -0.77 10.73 -11.08
N ARG A 176 -2.06 11.09 -11.08
CA ARG A 176 -2.55 12.37 -11.60
C ARG A 176 -2.31 13.55 -10.66
N TYR A 177 -2.10 13.27 -9.37
CA TYR A 177 -1.95 14.30 -8.34
C TYR A 177 -0.48 14.68 -8.09
N CYS A 178 0.44 13.73 -8.21
CA CYS A 178 1.87 13.93 -8.00
C CYS A 178 2.56 14.60 -9.20
N GLY A 179 3.76 15.12 -8.97
CA GLY A 179 4.60 15.70 -10.04
C GLY A 179 5.10 14.65 -11.03
N THR A 180 5.28 13.42 -10.59
CA THR A 180 5.62 12.26 -11.43
C THR A 180 5.06 10.98 -10.84
N SER A 181 5.01 9.92 -11.66
CA SER A 181 4.48 8.62 -11.27
C SER A 181 5.18 7.47 -11.98
N LEU A 182 5.28 6.33 -11.30
CA LEU A 182 5.86 5.11 -11.82
C LEU A 182 4.89 3.94 -11.59
N GLY A 183 4.39 3.36 -12.67
CA GLY A 183 3.67 2.10 -12.62
C GLY A 183 4.65 0.95 -12.47
N ILE A 184 4.54 0.16 -11.39
CA ILE A 184 5.40 -0.99 -11.14
C ILE A 184 4.60 -2.29 -11.29
N ASN A 185 5.04 -3.20 -12.18
CA ASN A 185 4.38 -4.49 -12.42
C ASN A 185 2.86 -4.39 -12.76
N CYS A 186 2.41 -3.24 -13.20
CA CYS A 186 1.01 -2.90 -13.39
C CYS A 186 0.43 -3.41 -14.72
N GLY A 187 -0.90 -3.51 -14.79
CA GLY A 187 -1.62 -3.81 -16.03
C GLY A 187 -1.69 -2.62 -16.99
N GLU A 188 -2.11 -2.88 -18.24
CA GLU A 188 -2.14 -1.88 -19.33
C GLU A 188 -2.98 -0.63 -19.01
N GLU A 189 -4.05 -0.74 -18.26
CA GLU A 189 -4.92 0.40 -17.90
C GLU A 189 -4.19 1.35 -16.95
N VAL A 190 -3.50 0.82 -15.96
CA VAL A 190 -2.72 1.60 -15.00
C VAL A 190 -1.47 2.19 -15.68
N ALA A 191 -0.82 1.40 -16.53
CA ALA A 191 0.35 1.81 -17.30
C ALA A 191 0.11 3.05 -18.19
N LYS A 192 -1.12 3.24 -18.71
CA LYS A 192 -1.49 4.42 -19.51
C LYS A 192 -1.59 5.71 -18.69
N GLU A 193 -1.74 5.59 -17.40
CA GLU A 193 -1.94 6.72 -16.47
C GLU A 193 -0.64 7.12 -15.74
N ALA A 194 0.37 6.26 -15.76
CA ALA A 194 1.68 6.55 -15.19
C ALA A 194 2.58 7.31 -16.18
N ASN A 195 3.51 8.13 -15.66
CA ASN A 195 4.52 8.80 -16.49
C ASN A 195 5.54 7.79 -17.04
N ASP A 196 5.95 6.85 -16.20
CA ASP A 196 6.86 5.77 -16.54
C ASP A 196 6.33 4.43 -16.02
N VAL A 197 6.80 3.32 -16.60
CA VAL A 197 6.39 1.97 -16.22
C VAL A 197 7.61 1.07 -16.17
N ILE A 198 7.66 0.21 -15.15
CA ILE A 198 8.71 -0.79 -15.00
C ILE A 198 8.14 -2.15 -14.59
N VAL A 199 8.74 -3.22 -15.08
CA VAL A 199 8.51 -4.58 -14.61
C VAL A 199 9.78 -5.05 -13.92
N THR A 200 9.70 -5.27 -12.61
CA THR A 200 10.87 -5.63 -11.80
C THR A 200 10.50 -6.44 -10.56
N GLU A 201 11.47 -7.17 -10.04
CA GLU A 201 11.41 -7.82 -8.72
C GLU A 201 12.40 -7.18 -7.72
N ASP A 202 13.07 -6.11 -8.14
CA ASP A 202 14.09 -5.42 -7.35
C ASP A 202 13.80 -3.92 -7.27
N LEU A 203 13.53 -3.43 -6.07
CA LEU A 203 13.17 -2.03 -5.86
C LEU A 203 14.31 -1.05 -6.21
N MET A 204 15.56 -1.51 -6.27
CA MET A 204 16.69 -0.67 -6.71
C MET A 204 16.47 -0.05 -8.10
N ASP A 205 15.72 -0.75 -8.95
CA ASP A 205 15.45 -0.28 -10.31
C ASP A 205 14.62 1.02 -10.39
N ILE A 206 13.93 1.41 -9.30
CA ILE A 206 13.18 2.68 -9.29
C ILE A 206 14.09 3.90 -9.19
N LEU A 207 15.31 3.76 -8.67
CA LEU A 207 16.18 4.90 -8.37
C LEU A 207 16.51 5.72 -9.62
N GLN A 208 16.64 5.10 -10.79
CA GLN A 208 16.86 5.78 -12.07
C GLN A 208 15.77 6.78 -12.44
N TYR A 209 14.55 6.61 -11.92
CA TYR A 209 13.41 7.50 -12.17
C TYR A 209 13.32 8.64 -11.15
N ILE A 210 14.03 8.52 -10.02
CA ILE A 210 14.05 9.52 -8.95
C ILE A 210 15.14 10.55 -9.20
N GLU A 211 16.27 10.12 -9.75
CA GLU A 211 17.45 10.95 -10.02
C GLU A 211 17.38 11.76 -11.33
N SER A 212 16.30 11.60 -12.10
CA SER A 212 16.10 12.24 -13.42
C SER A 212 15.39 13.64 -13.28
#